data_2ae434dd43cce8e94ad2a8e152c64eb8
#
_entry.id   2ae434dd43cce8e94ad2a8e152c64eb8
#
_cell.length_a   1.000
_cell.length_b   1.000
_cell.length_c   1.000
_cell.angle_alpha   90.00
_cell.angle_beta   90.00
_cell.angle_gamma   90.00
#
_symmetry.space_group_name_H-M   'P 1'
#
loop_
_entity.id
_entity.type
_entity.pdbx_description
1 polymer ?
#
loop_
_entity_poly.entity_id
_entity_poly.type
_entity_poly.pdbx_seq_one_letter_code
_entity_poly.pdbx_strand_id
1 'polypeptide(L)'
;MSVPLGAGRLTREFFDEQPPSPKQVKRLRKYVREQIAPVAENLLRYGAPDMTVGTSKTFRSLARICGAAPYSAGPHVKREMHLQDLRLWTRRMEAMTVKERGDLPGVSKARAEQMLAGAIAAEAAMEAFGVETMRVCPWALREGLILKRIEHLAEGTGTPVNPKTLLGA
;
A
#
# COMPACT_ATOMS: atom_id res chain seq x y z
N MET A 1 -9.02 -4.67 -13.08
CA MET A 1 -7.77 -5.36 -13.45
C MET A 1 -7.08 -5.84 -12.18
N SER A 2 -6.56 -7.06 -12.12
CA SER A 2 -5.91 -7.61 -10.94
C SER A 2 -4.61 -8.29 -11.34
N VAL A 3 -3.56 -8.12 -10.53
CA VAL A 3 -2.24 -8.75 -10.73
C VAL A 3 -1.82 -9.52 -9.47
N PRO A 4 -1.06 -10.61 -9.60
CA PRO A 4 -0.72 -11.50 -8.48
C PRO A 4 0.43 -10.95 -7.62
N LEU A 5 0.34 -9.69 -7.16
CA LEU A 5 1.41 -8.97 -6.44
C LEU A 5 1.15 -8.84 -4.92
N GLY A 6 0.43 -9.77 -4.34
CA GLY A 6 0.23 -9.79 -2.89
C GLY A 6 1.54 -10.01 -2.13
N ALA A 7 1.87 -9.13 -1.15
CA ALA A 7 3.14 -9.15 -0.41
C ALA A 7 3.48 -10.53 0.19
N GLY A 8 2.52 -11.18 0.86
CA GLY A 8 2.74 -12.51 1.45
C GLY A 8 2.92 -13.61 0.41
N ARG A 9 2.29 -13.50 -0.77
CA ARG A 9 2.53 -14.43 -1.88
C ARG A 9 3.94 -14.25 -2.43
N LEU A 10 4.32 -13.02 -2.74
CA LEU A 10 5.65 -12.71 -3.27
C LEU A 10 6.77 -13.14 -2.32
N THR A 11 6.59 -12.95 -1.01
CA THR A 11 7.54 -13.43 -0.01
C THR A 11 7.75 -14.94 -0.11
N ARG A 12 6.69 -15.72 -0.11
CA ARG A 12 6.79 -17.20 -0.18
C ARG A 12 7.33 -17.72 -1.50
N GLU A 13 7.07 -17.04 -2.61
CA GLU A 13 7.49 -17.48 -3.95
C GLU A 13 8.93 -17.08 -4.29
N PHE A 14 9.45 -16.02 -3.67
CA PHE A 14 10.74 -15.43 -4.08
C PHE A 14 11.82 -15.46 -3.01
N PHE A 15 11.47 -15.61 -1.72
CA PHE A 15 12.43 -15.56 -0.62
C PHE A 15 12.43 -16.89 0.14
N ASP A 16 13.52 -17.64 -0.01
CA ASP A 16 13.74 -18.90 0.70
C ASP A 16 14.32 -18.67 2.11
N GLU A 17 14.92 -17.49 2.32
CA GLU A 17 15.58 -17.07 3.55
C GLU A 17 15.29 -15.58 3.89
N GLN A 18 15.55 -15.17 5.10
CA GLN A 18 15.35 -13.81 5.57
C GLN A 18 16.53 -13.34 6.47
N PRO A 19 17.26 -12.30 6.11
CA PRO A 19 17.08 -11.46 4.92
C PRO A 19 17.35 -12.23 3.62
N PRO A 20 16.66 -11.88 2.51
CA PRO A 20 16.84 -12.57 1.24
C PRO A 20 18.18 -12.21 0.59
N SER A 21 18.70 -13.13 -0.21
CA SER A 21 19.91 -12.86 -0.99
C SER A 21 19.68 -11.79 -2.07
N PRO A 22 20.74 -11.04 -2.49
CA PRO A 22 20.62 -10.05 -3.57
C PRO A 22 20.07 -10.63 -4.88
N LYS A 23 20.32 -11.91 -5.15
CA LYS A 23 19.79 -12.62 -6.32
C LYS A 23 18.27 -12.79 -6.24
N GLN A 24 17.75 -13.12 -5.07
CA GLN A 24 16.31 -13.26 -4.82
C GLN A 24 15.61 -11.91 -4.95
N VAL A 25 16.16 -10.85 -4.37
CA VAL A 25 15.64 -9.48 -4.50
C VAL A 25 15.60 -9.05 -5.97
N LYS A 26 16.68 -9.26 -6.72
CA LYS A 26 16.74 -8.93 -8.15
C LYS A 26 15.69 -9.70 -8.96
N ARG A 27 15.49 -10.99 -8.67
CA ARG A 27 14.47 -11.84 -9.31
C ARG A 27 13.06 -11.30 -9.03
N LEU A 28 12.76 -10.95 -7.77
CA LEU A 28 11.49 -10.36 -7.39
C LEU A 28 11.24 -9.00 -8.07
N ARG A 29 12.21 -8.09 -8.05
CA ARG A 29 12.11 -6.78 -8.72
C ARG A 29 11.79 -6.92 -10.21
N LYS A 30 12.47 -7.85 -10.90
CA LYS A 30 12.20 -8.15 -12.32
C LYS A 30 10.77 -8.62 -12.51
N TYR A 31 10.35 -9.64 -11.77
CA TYR A 31 9.00 -10.21 -11.87
C TYR A 31 7.91 -9.15 -11.64
N VAL A 32 8.04 -8.36 -10.58
CA VAL A 32 7.05 -7.33 -10.25
C VAL A 32 6.92 -6.29 -11.38
N ARG A 33 8.03 -5.83 -11.95
CA ARG A 33 8.02 -4.90 -13.09
C ARG A 33 7.33 -5.51 -14.31
N GLU A 34 7.61 -6.75 -14.63
CA GLU A 34 6.97 -7.47 -15.75
C GLU A 34 5.46 -7.61 -15.56
N GLN A 35 4.98 -7.80 -14.33
CA GLN A 35 3.56 -7.89 -14.04
C GLN A 35 2.84 -6.53 -14.07
N ILE A 36 3.51 -5.46 -13.68
CA ILE A 36 2.91 -4.12 -13.61
C ILE A 36 2.93 -3.42 -14.97
N ALA A 37 3.95 -3.60 -15.78
CA ALA A 37 4.15 -2.87 -17.02
C ALA A 37 2.91 -2.90 -17.95
N PRO A 38 2.27 -4.04 -18.25
CA PRO A 38 1.08 -4.06 -19.12
C PRO A 38 -0.12 -3.33 -18.51
N VAL A 39 -0.22 -3.32 -17.18
CA VAL A 39 -1.30 -2.62 -16.47
C VAL A 39 -1.09 -1.11 -16.55
N ALA A 40 0.14 -0.66 -16.31
CA ALA A 40 0.49 0.74 -16.39
C ALA A 40 0.32 1.28 -17.81
N GLU A 41 0.82 0.57 -18.82
CA GLU A 41 0.64 0.92 -20.23
C GLU A 41 -0.84 1.07 -20.61
N ASN A 42 -1.68 0.14 -20.18
CA ASN A 42 -3.11 0.18 -20.46
C ASN A 42 -3.83 1.36 -19.79
N LEU A 43 -3.48 1.67 -18.54
CA LEU A 43 -4.15 2.74 -17.80
C LEU A 43 -3.62 4.13 -18.18
N LEU A 44 -2.32 4.28 -18.43
CA LEU A 44 -1.71 5.56 -18.82
C LEU A 44 -2.14 6.05 -20.21
N ARG A 45 -2.75 5.20 -21.03
CA ARG A 45 -3.41 5.65 -22.29
C ARG A 45 -4.53 6.66 -22.05
N TYR A 46 -5.11 6.70 -20.86
CA TYR A 46 -6.15 7.66 -20.46
C TYR A 46 -5.58 8.93 -19.81
N GLY A 47 -4.26 9.06 -19.75
CA GLY A 47 -3.55 10.17 -19.13
C GLY A 47 -2.93 9.79 -17.77
N ALA A 48 -2.14 10.71 -17.22
CA ALA A 48 -1.59 10.56 -15.87
C ALA A 48 -2.70 10.67 -14.82
N PRO A 49 -2.62 9.94 -13.70
CA PRO A 49 -3.63 10.04 -12.65
C PRO A 49 -3.54 11.40 -11.92
N ASP A 50 -4.67 12.07 -11.73
CA ASP A 50 -4.76 13.30 -10.92
C ASP A 50 -4.44 13.05 -9.45
N MET A 51 -4.77 11.86 -8.96
CA MET A 51 -4.49 11.43 -7.59
C MET A 51 -4.31 9.92 -7.51
N THR A 52 -3.27 9.51 -6.79
CA THR A 52 -3.02 8.09 -6.51
C THR A 52 -3.26 7.79 -5.04
N VAL A 53 -4.06 6.76 -4.78
CA VAL A 53 -4.46 6.37 -3.42
C VAL A 53 -4.14 4.91 -3.16
N GLY A 54 -3.35 4.65 -2.12
CA GLY A 54 -3.06 3.31 -1.62
C GLY A 54 -4.00 2.91 -0.48
N THR A 55 -4.61 1.72 -0.58
CA THR A 55 -5.54 1.19 0.44
C THR A 55 -5.09 -0.17 0.91
N SER A 56 -4.36 -0.36 1.89
CA SER A 56 -4.09 -1.66 2.52
C SER A 56 -3.31 -1.49 3.80
N LYS A 57 -3.23 -2.54 4.60
CA LYS A 57 -2.34 -2.55 5.77
C LYS A 57 -0.86 -2.41 5.36
N THR A 58 -0.46 -2.95 4.21
CA THR A 58 0.91 -2.82 3.69
C THR A 58 1.23 -1.36 3.37
N PHE A 59 0.37 -0.67 2.60
CA PHE A 59 0.57 0.74 2.29
C PHE A 59 0.56 1.63 3.54
N ARG A 60 -0.30 1.35 4.51
CA ARG A 60 -0.31 2.07 5.80
C ARG A 60 0.99 1.90 6.58
N SER A 61 1.53 0.67 6.63
CA SER A 61 2.82 0.41 7.29
C SER A 61 3.96 1.08 6.54
N LEU A 62 4.02 0.98 5.21
CA LEU A 62 5.06 1.62 4.40
C LEU A 62 5.02 3.15 4.55
N ALA A 63 3.85 3.77 4.48
CA ALA A 63 3.74 5.21 4.71
C ALA A 63 4.21 5.60 6.12
N ARG A 64 3.90 4.79 7.13
CA ARG A 64 4.35 5.03 8.49
C ARG A 64 5.86 4.91 8.64
N ILE A 65 6.49 3.95 7.95
CA ILE A 65 7.95 3.80 7.85
C ILE A 65 8.56 5.04 7.17
N CYS A 66 7.92 5.56 6.14
CA CYS A 66 8.32 6.78 5.42
C CYS A 66 7.97 8.08 6.16
N GLY A 67 7.56 8.04 7.42
CA GLY A 67 7.35 9.23 8.26
C GLY A 67 5.92 9.75 8.33
N ALA A 68 4.94 9.14 7.67
CA ALA A 68 3.55 9.54 7.78
C ALA A 68 3.03 9.44 9.23
N ALA A 69 2.04 10.26 9.58
CA ALA A 69 1.44 10.32 10.90
C ALA A 69 0.87 8.95 11.35
N PRO A 70 0.94 8.60 12.67
CA PRO A 70 0.35 7.39 13.21
C PRO A 70 -1.18 7.39 13.06
N TYR A 71 -1.79 6.21 13.13
CA TYR A 71 -3.24 6.09 13.05
C TYR A 71 -3.96 6.83 14.21
N SER A 72 -3.34 6.85 15.40
CA SER A 72 -3.82 7.57 16.59
C SER A 72 -3.94 9.09 16.41
N ALA A 73 -3.30 9.67 15.39
CA ALA A 73 -3.46 11.08 15.07
C ALA A 73 -4.84 11.42 14.45
N GLY A 74 -5.70 10.42 14.25
CA GLY A 74 -7.06 10.60 13.75
C GLY A 74 -7.25 10.25 12.26
N PRO A 75 -8.50 10.02 11.83
CA PRO A 75 -8.80 9.55 10.47
C PRO A 75 -8.62 10.65 9.40
N HIS A 76 -8.72 11.92 9.78
CA HIS A 76 -8.67 13.05 8.85
C HIS A 76 -7.26 13.58 8.61
N VAL A 77 -6.26 13.06 9.33
CA VAL A 77 -4.86 13.47 9.11
C VAL A 77 -4.39 12.92 7.78
N LYS A 78 -3.93 13.83 6.91
CA LYS A 78 -3.36 13.50 5.61
C LYS A 78 -2.12 12.63 5.79
N ARG A 79 -2.08 11.49 5.11
CA ARG A 79 -0.95 10.57 5.10
C ARG A 79 -0.49 10.36 3.68
N GLU A 80 0.77 10.66 3.45
CA GLU A 80 1.40 10.53 2.15
C GLU A 80 2.66 9.68 2.26
N MET A 81 3.01 9.06 1.17
CA MET A 81 4.23 8.30 0.99
C MET A 81 4.91 8.79 -0.27
N HIS A 82 6.13 9.29 -0.13
CA HIS A 82 6.94 9.75 -1.25
C HIS A 82 7.80 8.62 -1.80
N LEU A 83 7.90 8.52 -3.12
CA LEU A 83 8.65 7.47 -3.80
C LEU A 83 10.13 7.44 -3.38
N GLN A 84 10.75 8.61 -3.20
CA GLN A 84 12.13 8.71 -2.73
C GLN A 84 12.35 8.07 -1.36
N ASP A 85 11.43 8.30 -0.41
CA ASP A 85 11.51 7.72 0.94
C ASP A 85 11.25 6.21 0.90
N LEU A 86 10.28 5.78 0.07
CA LEU A 86 10.01 4.36 -0.14
C LEU A 86 11.23 3.64 -0.70
N ARG A 87 11.90 4.19 -1.72
CA ARG A 87 13.15 3.64 -2.28
C ARG A 87 14.25 3.49 -1.22
N LEU A 88 14.44 4.53 -0.40
CA LEU A 88 15.42 4.51 0.69
C LEU A 88 15.12 3.38 1.67
N TRP A 89 13.89 3.29 2.13
CA TRP A 89 13.48 2.26 3.09
C TRP A 89 13.46 0.86 2.50
N THR A 90 13.07 0.70 1.24
CA THR A 90 13.13 -0.61 0.55
C THR A 90 14.56 -1.14 0.55
N ARG A 91 15.55 -0.31 0.18
CA ARG A 91 16.98 -0.69 0.22
C ARG A 91 17.45 -1.05 1.63
N ARG A 92 17.06 -0.28 2.66
CA ARG A 92 17.40 -0.59 4.05
C ARG A 92 16.81 -1.94 4.48
N MET A 93 15.58 -2.21 4.14
CA MET A 93 14.90 -3.47 4.49
C MET A 93 15.50 -4.71 3.81
N GLU A 94 16.24 -4.56 2.70
CA GLU A 94 16.94 -5.69 2.04
C GLU A 94 17.96 -6.37 2.97
N ALA A 95 18.62 -5.59 3.84
CA ALA A 95 19.62 -6.12 4.79
C ALA A 95 19.03 -6.42 6.18
N MET A 96 17.78 -6.03 6.48
CA MET A 96 17.16 -6.22 7.79
C MET A 96 16.64 -7.64 7.97
N THR A 97 16.82 -8.17 9.16
CA THR A 97 16.14 -9.38 9.63
C THR A 97 14.63 -9.14 9.78
N VAL A 98 13.85 -10.21 9.87
CA VAL A 98 12.40 -10.13 10.13
C VAL A 98 12.11 -9.40 11.45
N LYS A 99 12.94 -9.62 12.49
CA LYS A 99 12.81 -8.95 13.79
C LYS A 99 12.97 -7.44 13.65
N GLU A 100 14.05 -6.98 13.03
CA GLU A 100 14.31 -5.56 12.81
C GLU A 100 13.21 -4.88 11.97
N ARG A 101 12.70 -5.57 10.94
CA ARG A 101 11.54 -5.07 10.18
C ARG A 101 10.27 -5.00 11.04
N GLY A 102 10.12 -5.92 12.01
CA GLY A 102 9.00 -5.92 12.96
C GLY A 102 9.03 -4.78 13.97
N ASP A 103 10.21 -4.19 14.22
CA ASP A 103 10.41 -3.05 15.10
C ASP A 103 10.21 -1.70 14.37
N LEU A 104 10.04 -1.70 13.05
CA LEU A 104 9.77 -0.49 12.28
C LEU A 104 8.38 0.10 12.62
N PRO A 105 8.24 1.43 12.56
CA PRO A 105 6.99 2.11 12.87
C PRO A 105 5.81 1.59 12.05
N GLY A 106 4.72 1.18 12.70
CA GLY A 106 3.49 0.74 12.05
C GLY A 106 3.53 -0.67 11.45
N VAL A 107 4.59 -1.42 11.69
CA VAL A 107 4.71 -2.83 11.28
C VAL A 107 4.27 -3.73 12.43
N SER A 108 3.31 -4.62 12.16
CA SER A 108 3.00 -5.70 13.11
C SER A 108 3.94 -6.89 12.90
N LYS A 109 4.29 -7.60 13.99
CA LYS A 109 5.16 -8.78 13.93
C LYS A 109 4.71 -9.81 12.88
N ALA A 110 3.40 -10.05 12.78
CA ALA A 110 2.81 -10.97 11.80
C ALA A 110 3.00 -10.53 10.32
N ARG A 111 3.43 -9.28 10.06
CA ARG A 111 3.64 -8.74 8.72
C ARG A 111 5.10 -8.41 8.41
N ALA A 112 5.97 -8.46 9.41
CA ALA A 112 7.38 -8.11 9.28
C ALA A 112 8.07 -8.85 8.13
N GLU A 113 7.79 -10.14 7.98
CA GLU A 113 8.36 -11.00 6.94
C GLU A 113 8.02 -10.51 5.52
N GLN A 114 6.77 -10.10 5.29
CA GLN A 114 6.28 -9.72 3.96
C GLN A 114 6.50 -8.24 3.62
N MET A 115 7.05 -7.44 4.53
CA MET A 115 7.20 -5.99 4.33
C MET A 115 8.13 -5.65 3.17
N LEU A 116 9.25 -6.36 3.00
CA LEU A 116 10.18 -6.11 1.91
C LEU A 116 9.54 -6.38 0.54
N ALA A 117 8.87 -7.53 0.38
CA ALA A 117 8.20 -7.84 -0.88
C ALA A 117 7.06 -6.84 -1.19
N GLY A 118 6.33 -6.40 -0.15
CA GLY A 118 5.32 -5.36 -0.26
C GLY A 118 5.90 -4.01 -0.66
N ALA A 119 7.08 -3.65 -0.13
CA ALA A 119 7.78 -2.41 -0.48
C ALA A 119 8.26 -2.42 -1.94
N ILE A 120 8.86 -3.53 -2.39
CA ILE A 120 9.30 -3.71 -3.78
C ILE A 120 8.10 -3.60 -4.74
N ALA A 121 6.96 -4.20 -4.41
CA ALA A 121 5.76 -4.10 -5.23
C ALA A 121 5.20 -2.66 -5.28
N ALA A 122 5.17 -1.96 -4.14
CA ALA A 122 4.71 -0.59 -4.05
C ALA A 122 5.64 0.37 -4.82
N GLU A 123 6.97 0.24 -4.65
CA GLU A 123 7.99 1.01 -5.37
C GLU A 123 7.82 0.85 -6.89
N ALA A 124 7.73 -0.38 -7.37
CA ALA A 124 7.59 -0.66 -8.80
C ALA A 124 6.25 -0.14 -9.36
N ALA A 125 5.17 -0.18 -8.59
CA ALA A 125 3.89 0.40 -8.99
C ALA A 125 4.00 1.93 -9.10
N MET A 126 4.54 2.61 -8.11
CA MET A 126 4.72 4.06 -8.16
C MET A 126 5.61 4.48 -9.33
N GLU A 127 6.70 3.74 -9.60
CA GLU A 127 7.59 3.97 -10.74
C GLU A 127 6.86 3.80 -12.08
N ALA A 128 6.13 2.72 -12.25
CA ALA A 128 5.47 2.38 -13.51
C ALA A 128 4.37 3.39 -13.88
N PHE A 129 3.70 3.99 -12.88
CA PHE A 129 2.67 5.02 -13.08
C PHE A 129 3.20 6.45 -13.01
N GLY A 130 4.51 6.66 -12.84
CA GLY A 130 5.10 8.00 -12.70
C GLY A 130 4.63 8.75 -11.43
N VAL A 131 4.32 8.02 -10.36
CA VAL A 131 3.75 8.58 -9.14
C VAL A 131 4.86 8.94 -8.15
N GLU A 132 5.08 10.22 -7.92
CA GLU A 132 6.03 10.74 -6.93
C GLU A 132 5.47 10.67 -5.50
N THR A 133 4.17 10.89 -5.35
CA THR A 133 3.49 10.94 -4.06
C THR A 133 2.18 10.16 -4.09
N MET A 134 2.02 9.22 -3.17
CA MET A 134 0.81 8.44 -2.99
C MET A 134 0.12 8.83 -1.68
N ARG A 135 -1.16 9.14 -1.73
CA ARG A 135 -2.00 9.27 -0.53
C ARG A 135 -2.36 7.90 0.03
N VAL A 136 -2.42 7.78 1.33
CA VAL A 136 -2.84 6.54 2.00
C VAL A 136 -4.22 6.74 2.59
N CYS A 137 -5.18 5.98 2.08
CA CYS A 137 -6.53 5.94 2.62
C CYS A 137 -6.56 5.07 3.89
N PRO A 138 -7.08 5.58 5.02
CA PRO A 138 -7.25 4.77 6.22
C PRO A 138 -8.35 3.71 6.06
N TRP A 139 -9.23 3.90 5.09
CA TRP A 139 -10.35 3.02 4.79
C TRP A 139 -9.99 1.96 3.75
N ALA A 140 -10.73 0.85 3.80
CA ALA A 140 -10.57 -0.25 2.87
C ALA A 140 -11.95 -0.83 2.52
N LEU A 141 -12.01 -2.04 2.01
CA LEU A 141 -13.24 -2.70 1.55
C LEU A 141 -14.35 -2.71 2.61
N ARG A 142 -14.00 -2.94 3.88
CA ARG A 142 -14.98 -3.02 4.97
C ARG A 142 -15.73 -1.70 5.15
N GLU A 143 -15.01 -0.61 5.22
CA GLU A 143 -15.57 0.73 5.37
C GLU A 143 -16.43 1.10 4.16
N GLY A 144 -15.99 0.75 2.95
CA GLY A 144 -16.76 0.93 1.72
C GLY A 144 -18.08 0.14 1.71
N LEU A 145 -18.06 -1.10 2.19
CA LEU A 145 -19.30 -1.91 2.31
C LEU A 145 -20.28 -1.36 3.33
N ILE A 146 -19.76 -0.85 4.45
CA ILE A 146 -20.61 -0.20 5.48
C ILE A 146 -21.26 1.06 4.91
N LEU A 147 -20.49 1.91 4.24
CA LEU A 147 -21.02 3.13 3.61
C LEU A 147 -22.09 2.80 2.57
N LYS A 148 -21.81 1.84 1.69
CA LYS A 148 -22.79 1.41 0.68
C LYS A 148 -24.07 0.86 1.31
N ARG A 149 -23.96 0.14 2.43
CA ARG A 149 -25.14 -0.34 3.17
C ARG A 149 -25.95 0.80 3.77
N ILE A 150 -25.27 1.80 4.34
CA ILE A 150 -25.91 2.99 4.91
C ILE A 150 -26.63 3.79 3.82
N GLU A 151 -25.99 4.02 2.66
CA GLU A 151 -26.60 4.68 1.51
C GLU A 151 -27.89 3.97 1.07
N HIS A 152 -27.82 2.66 0.90
CA HIS A 152 -28.99 1.85 0.51
C HIS A 152 -30.14 1.91 1.53
N LEU A 153 -29.83 1.94 2.83
CA LEU A 153 -30.84 2.10 3.88
C LEU A 153 -31.46 3.50 3.85
N ALA A 154 -30.66 4.52 3.56
CA ALA A 154 -31.14 5.90 3.46
C ALA A 154 -32.03 6.13 2.24
N GLU A 155 -31.71 5.52 1.10
CA GLU A 155 -32.55 5.53 -0.10
C GLU A 155 -33.93 4.92 0.18
N GLY A 156 -33.98 3.82 0.93
CA GLY A 156 -35.22 3.16 1.34
C GLY A 156 -36.08 3.96 2.35
N THR A 157 -35.45 4.88 3.09
CA THR A 157 -36.14 5.73 4.09
C THR A 157 -36.40 7.16 3.60
N GLY A 158 -35.95 7.51 2.42
CA GLY A 158 -36.05 8.87 1.87
C GLY A 158 -35.21 9.93 2.60
N THR A 159 -34.37 9.51 3.54
CA THR A 159 -33.48 10.40 4.30
C THR A 159 -32.10 10.47 3.70
N PRO A 160 -31.60 11.61 3.21
CA PRO A 160 -30.25 11.73 2.71
C PRO A 160 -29.24 11.47 3.82
N VAL A 161 -28.34 10.51 3.62
CA VAL A 161 -27.22 10.30 4.54
C VAL A 161 -26.12 11.30 4.24
N ASN A 162 -25.87 12.19 5.19
CA ASN A 162 -24.71 13.08 5.11
C ASN A 162 -23.47 12.34 5.65
N PRO A 163 -22.49 12.00 4.80
CA PRO A 163 -21.29 11.29 5.24
C PRO A 163 -20.50 12.03 6.34
N LYS A 164 -20.60 13.35 6.40
CA LYS A 164 -19.93 14.16 7.43
C LYS A 164 -20.53 13.94 8.81
N THR A 165 -21.83 13.71 8.90
CA THR A 165 -22.52 13.46 10.19
C THR A 165 -22.18 12.08 10.78
N LEU A 166 -21.84 11.11 9.92
CA LEU A 166 -21.46 9.76 10.34
C LEU A 166 -20.00 9.65 10.81
N LEU A 167 -19.18 10.62 10.48
CA LEU A 167 -17.73 10.61 10.75
C LEU A 167 -17.35 11.45 11.97
N GLY A 168 -18.31 12.01 12.71
CA GLY A 168 -18.05 12.75 13.94
C GLY A 168 -17.20 14.00 13.67
N ALA A 169 -17.65 14.87 12.77
CA ALA A 169 -17.05 16.17 12.59
C ALA A 169 -17.33 17.08 13.79
#